data_b04c13225235a63d19b50672dbbca2c2
#
_entry.id   b04c13225235a63d19b50672dbbca2c2
#
_cell.length_a   1.000
_cell.length_b   1.000
_cell.length_c   1.000
_cell.angle_alpha   90.00
_cell.angle_beta   90.00
_cell.angle_gamma   90.00
#
_symmetry.space_group_name_H-M   'P 1'
#
loop_
_entity.id
_entity.type
_entity.pdbx_description
1 polymer ?
#
loop_
_entity_poly.entity_id
_entity_poly.type
_entity_poly.pdbx_seq_one_letter_code
_entity_poly.pdbx_strand_id
1 'polypeptide(L)'
;MKIEANGIRINYRIEGPEGAPWVTMSNSLATTHRMWDAQMAAFTKQYRVLRYDKRGHGETDVPPGPYSFELLADDVLALLDALHIARTHFVGLSMGGMTGMTMALRRPSVLQTLVLCDTTSKDPLGDPALWQQRIDAVTAAGSMEAMVESTVARFLTPATVAGRPERADAVRAMVRGTPMAGYTACCQAIAKLNLTHRLPEISIPTMVVVGADDPATTVEMARTIHKGIAGSELVILKDAAHLSNLEQPEAFNEAVLGFLARH
;
A
#
# COMPACT_ATOMS: atom_id res chain seq x y z
N MET A 1 1.56 -12.66 13.98
CA MET A 1 0.56 -13.76 14.12
C MET A 1 0.14 -14.20 12.73
N LYS A 2 -0.38 -15.43 12.57
CA LYS A 2 -0.90 -15.91 11.27
C LYS A 2 -2.32 -16.41 11.41
N ILE A 3 -3.16 -16.17 10.40
CA ILE A 3 -4.55 -16.62 10.33
C ILE A 3 -4.85 -17.13 8.91
N GLU A 4 -5.70 -18.15 8.81
CA GLU A 4 -6.19 -18.61 7.51
C GLU A 4 -7.31 -17.68 7.01
N ALA A 5 -7.14 -17.14 5.82
CA ALA A 5 -8.12 -16.32 5.14
C ALA A 5 -7.93 -16.46 3.62
N ASN A 6 -9.01 -16.59 2.87
CA ASN A 6 -9.01 -16.77 1.42
C ASN A 6 -8.04 -17.84 0.90
N GLY A 7 -7.96 -18.99 1.64
CA GLY A 7 -7.14 -20.15 1.26
C GLY A 7 -5.63 -19.96 1.43
N ILE A 8 -5.19 -18.97 2.18
CA ILE A 8 -3.77 -18.73 2.53
C ILE A 8 -3.62 -18.35 3.99
N ARG A 9 -2.41 -18.52 4.53
CA ARG A 9 -2.06 -18.03 5.86
C ARG A 9 -1.48 -16.64 5.77
N ILE A 10 -2.23 -15.66 6.27
CA ILE A 10 -1.84 -14.25 6.27
C ILE A 10 -1.13 -13.90 7.56
N ASN A 11 0.09 -13.34 7.46
CA ASN A 11 0.81 -12.77 8.59
C ASN A 11 0.25 -11.38 8.91
N TYR A 12 -0.08 -11.14 10.19
CA TYR A 12 -0.65 -9.87 10.62
C TYR A 12 -0.21 -9.49 12.04
N ARG A 13 -0.40 -8.21 12.38
CA ARG A 13 -0.25 -7.64 13.71
C ARG A 13 -1.45 -6.77 14.03
N ILE A 14 -1.84 -6.79 15.30
CA ILE A 14 -2.86 -5.91 15.88
C ILE A 14 -2.23 -5.17 17.03
N GLU A 15 -2.32 -3.84 17.02
CA GLU A 15 -1.74 -2.96 18.03
C GLU A 15 -2.74 -1.84 18.39
N GLY A 16 -2.60 -1.26 19.56
CA GLY A 16 -3.50 -0.21 20.07
C GLY A 16 -4.62 -0.74 20.98
N PRO A 17 -5.43 0.18 21.57
CA PRO A 17 -6.38 -0.18 22.60
C PRO A 17 -7.54 -1.03 22.08
N GLU A 18 -8.00 -1.97 22.92
CA GLU A 18 -9.21 -2.74 22.63
C GLU A 18 -10.45 -1.84 22.63
N GLY A 19 -11.37 -2.12 21.71
CA GLY A 19 -12.61 -1.33 21.57
C GLY A 19 -12.45 -0.02 20.80
N ALA A 20 -11.23 0.42 20.49
CA ALA A 20 -11.00 1.59 19.64
C ALA A 20 -11.41 1.32 18.18
N PRO A 21 -11.75 2.38 17.39
CA PRO A 21 -12.02 2.24 15.96
C PRO A 21 -10.84 1.59 15.22
N TRP A 22 -11.16 0.78 14.22
CA TRP A 22 -10.15 0.05 13.46
C TRP A 22 -9.53 0.88 12.35
N VAL A 23 -8.20 0.75 12.22
CA VAL A 23 -7.45 1.17 11.03
C VAL A 23 -6.74 -0.04 10.44
N THR A 24 -6.95 -0.33 9.16
CA THR A 24 -6.23 -1.38 8.43
C THR A 24 -5.22 -0.74 7.48
N MET A 25 -3.95 -1.14 7.60
CA MET A 25 -2.85 -0.58 6.80
C MET A 25 -2.33 -1.61 5.79
N SER A 26 -2.32 -1.23 4.51
CA SER A 26 -1.91 -2.07 3.39
C SER A 26 -0.67 -1.50 2.70
N ASN A 27 0.38 -2.29 2.61
CA ASN A 27 1.72 -1.90 2.19
C ASN A 27 1.93 -1.86 0.66
N SER A 28 3.06 -1.28 0.23
CA SER A 28 3.52 -1.19 -1.16
C SER A 28 4.02 -2.54 -1.71
N LEU A 29 4.27 -2.61 -3.02
CA LEU A 29 5.01 -3.71 -3.66
C LEU A 29 6.41 -3.82 -3.06
N ALA A 30 6.88 -5.05 -2.87
CA ALA A 30 8.20 -5.36 -2.31
C ALA A 30 8.46 -4.78 -0.90
N THR A 31 7.41 -4.55 -0.12
CA THR A 31 7.50 -4.15 1.28
C THR A 31 6.68 -5.10 2.18
N THR A 32 6.84 -4.97 3.48
CA THR A 32 6.09 -5.70 4.49
C THR A 32 5.29 -4.75 5.37
N HIS A 33 4.48 -5.30 6.28
CA HIS A 33 3.75 -4.49 7.28
C HIS A 33 4.66 -3.55 8.09
N ARG A 34 5.99 -3.80 8.11
CA ARG A 34 6.96 -2.98 8.85
C ARG A 34 7.19 -1.60 8.23
N MET A 35 6.82 -1.37 6.96
CA MET A 35 6.87 -0.03 6.38
C MET A 35 5.99 1.00 7.12
N TRP A 36 5.10 0.52 7.98
CA TRP A 36 4.21 1.33 8.79
C TRP A 36 4.71 1.54 10.24
N ASP A 37 5.92 1.06 10.60
CA ASP A 37 6.43 1.14 11.98
C ASP A 37 6.49 2.57 12.50
N ALA A 38 6.83 3.56 11.65
CA ALA A 38 6.89 4.97 12.00
C ALA A 38 5.52 5.60 12.36
N GLN A 39 4.41 4.99 11.93
CA GLN A 39 3.05 5.45 12.21
C GLN A 39 2.52 4.94 13.56
N MET A 40 3.06 3.84 14.06
CA MET A 40 2.46 3.11 15.17
C MET A 40 2.33 3.95 16.45
N ALA A 41 3.38 4.67 16.83
CA ALA A 41 3.37 5.49 18.05
C ALA A 41 2.28 6.59 18.05
N ALA A 42 1.84 7.04 16.86
CA ALA A 42 0.79 8.04 16.73
C ALA A 42 -0.61 7.39 16.64
N PHE A 43 -0.76 6.41 15.75
CA PHE A 43 -2.06 5.78 15.47
C PHE A 43 -2.59 4.95 16.64
N THR A 44 -1.74 4.21 17.32
CA THR A 44 -2.15 3.34 18.44
C THR A 44 -2.57 4.08 19.70
N LYS A 45 -2.49 5.42 19.73
CA LYS A 45 -3.07 6.23 20.81
C LYS A 45 -4.59 6.26 20.78
N GLN A 46 -5.19 6.15 19.59
CA GLN A 46 -6.62 6.35 19.39
C GLN A 46 -7.30 5.24 18.59
N TYR A 47 -6.53 4.42 17.85
CA TYR A 47 -7.05 3.40 16.94
C TYR A 47 -6.52 2.01 17.27
N ARG A 48 -7.32 1.00 16.98
CA ARG A 48 -6.91 -0.39 16.91
C ARG A 48 -6.36 -0.63 15.50
N VAL A 49 -5.05 -0.84 15.36
CA VAL A 49 -4.38 -0.90 14.06
C VAL A 49 -4.12 -2.34 13.66
N LEU A 50 -4.68 -2.74 12.51
CA LEU A 50 -4.35 -3.98 11.81
C LEU A 50 -3.32 -3.69 10.72
N ARG A 51 -2.17 -4.35 10.79
CA ARG A 51 -1.16 -4.37 9.73
C ARG A 51 -0.95 -5.81 9.28
N TYR A 52 -0.76 -6.05 8.02
CA TYR A 52 -0.59 -7.40 7.47
C TYR A 52 0.41 -7.41 6.32
N ASP A 53 1.00 -8.57 6.08
CA ASP A 53 1.76 -8.82 4.86
C ASP A 53 0.80 -9.36 3.81
N LYS A 54 0.78 -8.73 2.63
CA LYS A 54 -0.09 -9.21 1.56
C LYS A 54 0.42 -10.53 0.95
N ARG A 55 -0.45 -11.20 0.24
CA ARG A 55 -0.12 -12.40 -0.57
C ARG A 55 1.21 -12.23 -1.28
N GLY A 56 2.12 -13.20 -1.13
CA GLY A 56 3.42 -13.18 -1.81
C GLY A 56 4.46 -12.24 -1.20
N HIS A 57 4.21 -11.68 0.01
CA HIS A 57 5.13 -10.76 0.69
C HIS A 57 5.34 -11.16 2.16
N GLY A 58 6.48 -10.75 2.69
CA GLY A 58 6.83 -10.94 4.09
C GLY A 58 6.69 -12.39 4.55
N GLU A 59 5.91 -12.61 5.60
CA GLU A 59 5.67 -13.95 6.15
C GLU A 59 4.31 -14.57 5.73
N THR A 60 3.57 -13.92 4.84
CA THR A 60 2.33 -14.46 4.26
C THR A 60 2.67 -15.49 3.18
N ASP A 61 1.82 -16.49 3.02
CA ASP A 61 1.99 -17.55 2.02
C ASP A 61 2.15 -16.98 0.59
N VAL A 62 2.88 -17.73 -0.24
CA VAL A 62 3.23 -17.36 -1.63
C VAL A 62 2.65 -18.40 -2.59
N PRO A 63 1.34 -18.46 -2.79
CA PRO A 63 0.75 -19.38 -3.75
C PRO A 63 1.13 -18.96 -5.18
N PRO A 64 1.08 -19.91 -6.14
CA PRO A 64 1.31 -19.60 -7.55
C PRO A 64 0.38 -18.52 -8.07
N GLY A 65 0.91 -17.62 -8.97
CA GLY A 65 0.10 -16.65 -9.70
C GLY A 65 -0.72 -17.27 -10.83
N PRO A 66 -1.39 -16.43 -11.63
CA PRO A 66 -1.31 -14.98 -11.61
C PRO A 66 -2.15 -14.36 -10.46
N TYR A 67 -1.74 -13.18 -9.96
CA TYR A 67 -2.55 -12.41 -9.02
C TYR A 67 -3.36 -11.34 -9.77
N SER A 68 -4.41 -10.85 -9.10
CA SER A 68 -5.20 -9.70 -9.55
C SER A 68 -5.56 -8.82 -8.35
N PHE A 69 -6.02 -7.58 -8.60
CA PHE A 69 -6.45 -6.71 -7.50
C PHE A 69 -7.74 -7.20 -6.84
N GLU A 70 -8.60 -7.90 -7.58
CA GLU A 70 -9.77 -8.58 -7.03
C GLU A 70 -9.34 -9.64 -6.01
N LEU A 71 -8.36 -10.49 -6.36
CA LEU A 71 -7.81 -11.49 -5.45
C LEU A 71 -7.16 -10.86 -4.21
N LEU A 72 -6.38 -9.79 -4.39
CA LEU A 72 -5.74 -9.07 -3.28
C LEU A 72 -6.76 -8.38 -2.38
N ALA A 73 -7.85 -7.86 -2.94
CA ALA A 73 -8.96 -7.29 -2.18
C ALA A 73 -9.71 -8.38 -1.41
N ASP A 74 -9.97 -9.53 -2.02
CA ASP A 74 -10.64 -10.67 -1.38
C ASP A 74 -9.80 -11.21 -0.21
N ASP A 75 -8.47 -11.21 -0.29
CA ASP A 75 -7.58 -11.55 0.83
C ASP A 75 -7.82 -10.63 2.04
N VAL A 76 -7.89 -9.32 1.80
CA VAL A 76 -8.12 -8.35 2.89
C VAL A 76 -9.52 -8.49 3.46
N LEU A 77 -10.54 -8.63 2.60
CA LEU A 77 -11.92 -8.79 3.03
C LEU A 77 -12.08 -10.06 3.88
N ALA A 78 -11.48 -11.17 3.46
CA ALA A 78 -11.47 -12.41 4.21
C ALA A 78 -10.68 -12.32 5.53
N LEU A 79 -9.57 -11.56 5.54
CA LEU A 79 -8.81 -11.28 6.77
C LEU A 79 -9.66 -10.50 7.77
N LEU A 80 -10.38 -9.45 7.32
CA LEU A 80 -11.26 -8.66 8.17
C LEU A 80 -12.41 -9.54 8.73
N ASP A 81 -13.01 -10.38 7.88
CA ASP A 81 -14.07 -11.31 8.29
C ASP A 81 -13.56 -12.33 9.33
N ALA A 82 -12.39 -12.92 9.11
CA ALA A 82 -11.77 -13.89 10.04
C ALA A 82 -11.37 -13.26 11.39
N LEU A 83 -11.10 -11.95 11.41
CA LEU A 83 -10.80 -11.18 12.62
C LEU A 83 -12.05 -10.51 13.22
N HIS A 84 -13.24 -10.75 12.66
CA HIS A 84 -14.51 -10.14 13.08
C HIS A 84 -14.49 -8.61 13.04
N ILE A 85 -13.78 -8.01 12.09
CA ILE A 85 -13.70 -6.57 11.88
C ILE A 85 -14.79 -6.18 10.88
N ALA A 86 -15.93 -5.73 11.41
CA ALA A 86 -17.08 -5.38 10.57
C ALA A 86 -16.85 -4.09 9.76
N ARG A 87 -16.06 -3.13 10.28
CA ARG A 87 -15.80 -1.85 9.64
C ARG A 87 -14.43 -1.30 10.05
N THR A 88 -13.72 -0.67 9.10
CA THR A 88 -12.37 -0.13 9.33
C THR A 88 -12.12 1.13 8.49
N HIS A 89 -11.31 2.04 9.00
CA HIS A 89 -10.59 3.00 8.16
C HIS A 89 -9.51 2.24 7.39
N PHE A 90 -9.38 2.45 6.09
CA PHE A 90 -8.37 1.76 5.29
C PHE A 90 -7.32 2.75 4.79
N VAL A 91 -6.06 2.47 5.10
CA VAL A 91 -4.90 3.27 4.67
C VAL A 91 -4.04 2.38 3.78
N GLY A 92 -3.99 2.68 2.50
CA GLY A 92 -3.24 1.89 1.53
C GLY A 92 -2.21 2.71 0.77
N LEU A 93 -0.95 2.24 0.76
CA LEU A 93 0.12 2.89 0.01
C LEU A 93 0.45 2.10 -1.25
N SER A 94 0.51 2.79 -2.41
CA SER A 94 0.86 2.22 -3.71
C SER A 94 -0.05 1.03 -4.07
N MET A 95 0.48 -0.17 -4.17
CA MET A 95 -0.31 -1.39 -4.37
C MET A 95 -1.38 -1.58 -3.28
N GLY A 96 -1.14 -1.09 -2.06
CA GLY A 96 -2.13 -1.05 -0.99
C GLY A 96 -3.30 -0.12 -1.31
N GLY A 97 -3.03 1.03 -1.92
CA GLY A 97 -4.07 1.96 -2.40
C GLY A 97 -4.89 1.38 -3.56
N MET A 98 -4.22 0.71 -4.50
CA MET A 98 -4.90 -0.01 -5.60
C MET A 98 -5.84 -1.10 -5.06
N THR A 99 -5.39 -1.84 -4.03
CA THR A 99 -6.22 -2.80 -3.30
C THR A 99 -7.40 -2.12 -2.61
N GLY A 100 -7.17 -0.98 -1.95
CA GLY A 100 -8.21 -0.20 -1.27
C GLY A 100 -9.29 0.31 -2.21
N MET A 101 -8.93 0.84 -3.39
CA MET A 101 -9.89 1.22 -4.43
C MET A 101 -10.72 0.02 -4.88
N THR A 102 -10.09 -1.15 -5.08
CA THR A 102 -10.79 -2.38 -5.47
C THR A 102 -11.76 -2.83 -4.37
N MET A 103 -11.36 -2.76 -3.09
CA MET A 103 -12.26 -3.06 -1.96
C MET A 103 -13.46 -2.12 -1.92
N ALA A 104 -13.24 -0.81 -2.14
CA ALA A 104 -14.30 0.20 -2.15
C ALA A 104 -15.33 -0.07 -3.25
N LEU A 105 -14.90 -0.60 -4.39
CA LEU A 105 -15.77 -0.98 -5.51
C LEU A 105 -16.49 -2.31 -5.31
N ARG A 106 -15.98 -3.21 -4.46
CA ARG A 106 -16.53 -4.56 -4.25
C ARG A 106 -17.40 -4.67 -3.00
N ARG A 107 -16.95 -4.08 -1.89
CA ARG A 107 -17.62 -4.16 -0.58
C ARG A 107 -17.45 -2.85 0.21
N PRO A 108 -18.05 -1.75 -0.27
CA PRO A 108 -17.91 -0.43 0.34
C PRO A 108 -18.33 -0.39 1.82
N SER A 109 -19.28 -1.22 2.23
CA SER A 109 -19.83 -1.23 3.59
C SER A 109 -18.80 -1.55 4.69
N VAL A 110 -17.69 -2.21 4.35
CA VAL A 110 -16.62 -2.53 5.31
C VAL A 110 -15.69 -1.35 5.58
N LEU A 111 -15.73 -0.33 4.73
CA LEU A 111 -14.86 0.83 4.82
C LEU A 111 -15.57 2.01 5.48
N GLN A 112 -14.94 2.58 6.50
CA GLN A 112 -15.38 3.84 7.11
C GLN A 112 -14.82 5.04 6.34
N THR A 113 -13.53 5.01 6.04
CA THR A 113 -12.84 5.93 5.15
C THR A 113 -11.82 5.19 4.30
N LEU A 114 -11.36 5.83 3.24
CA LEU A 114 -10.33 5.34 2.34
C LEU A 114 -9.20 6.37 2.23
N VAL A 115 -7.99 6.01 2.64
CA VAL A 115 -6.80 6.84 2.46
C VAL A 115 -5.89 6.18 1.42
N LEU A 116 -5.69 6.86 0.31
CA LEU A 116 -4.95 6.43 -0.88
C LEU A 116 -3.62 7.15 -0.93
N CYS A 117 -2.54 6.47 -0.50
CA CYS A 117 -1.22 7.07 -0.39
C CYS A 117 -0.34 6.64 -1.57
N ASP A 118 0.35 7.61 -2.21
CA ASP A 118 1.38 7.33 -3.21
C ASP A 118 0.95 6.22 -4.19
N THR A 119 -0.20 6.40 -4.84
CA THR A 119 -0.87 5.34 -5.63
C THR A 119 -1.45 5.87 -6.94
N THR A 120 -1.96 4.98 -7.76
CA THR A 120 -2.56 5.28 -9.06
C THR A 120 -3.79 4.41 -9.31
N SER A 121 -4.70 4.87 -10.16
CA SER A 121 -5.90 4.14 -10.58
C SER A 121 -5.73 3.32 -11.86
N LYS A 122 -4.55 3.40 -12.51
CA LYS A 122 -4.21 2.61 -13.71
C LYS A 122 -2.73 2.23 -13.70
N ASP A 123 -2.33 1.37 -14.61
CA ASP A 123 -0.92 1.02 -14.80
C ASP A 123 -0.03 2.28 -14.81
N PRO A 124 0.91 2.43 -13.85
CA PRO A 124 1.76 3.63 -13.77
C PRO A 124 2.84 3.70 -14.85
N LEU A 125 3.19 2.58 -15.48
CA LEU A 125 4.19 2.56 -16.54
C LEU A 125 3.59 2.79 -17.93
N GLY A 126 2.28 2.50 -18.09
CA GLY A 126 1.57 2.66 -19.35
C GLY A 126 2.01 1.73 -20.48
N ASP A 127 2.94 0.82 -20.18
CA ASP A 127 3.46 -0.19 -21.11
C ASP A 127 3.73 -1.52 -20.38
N PRO A 128 2.96 -2.57 -20.65
CA PRO A 128 3.16 -3.88 -20.04
C PRO A 128 4.55 -4.49 -20.29
N ALA A 129 5.25 -4.09 -21.35
CA ALA A 129 6.60 -4.57 -21.64
C ALA A 129 7.61 -4.12 -20.56
N LEU A 130 7.42 -2.94 -19.98
CA LEU A 130 8.27 -2.45 -18.88
C LEU A 130 8.10 -3.28 -17.60
N TRP A 131 6.91 -3.80 -17.35
CA TRP A 131 6.68 -4.74 -16.26
C TRP A 131 7.34 -6.09 -16.55
N GLN A 132 7.24 -6.57 -17.79
CA GLN A 132 7.90 -7.81 -18.20
C GLN A 132 9.43 -7.70 -18.05
N GLN A 133 10.05 -6.57 -18.44
CA GLN A 133 11.47 -6.35 -18.24
C GLN A 133 11.89 -6.45 -16.75
N ARG A 134 11.06 -5.93 -15.81
CA ARG A 134 11.33 -6.08 -14.37
C ARG A 134 11.23 -7.53 -13.91
N ILE A 135 10.24 -8.26 -14.41
CA ILE A 135 10.06 -9.69 -14.13
C ILE A 135 11.25 -10.49 -14.67
N ASP A 136 11.68 -10.22 -15.89
CA ASP A 136 12.81 -10.89 -16.53
C ASP A 136 14.11 -10.62 -15.78
N ALA A 137 14.35 -9.37 -15.34
CA ALA A 137 15.54 -9.00 -14.57
C ALA A 137 15.63 -9.77 -13.24
N VAL A 138 14.53 -9.90 -12.49
CA VAL A 138 14.47 -10.66 -11.23
C VAL A 138 14.65 -12.14 -11.50
N THR A 139 14.02 -12.67 -12.56
CA THR A 139 14.10 -14.08 -12.94
C THR A 139 15.52 -14.45 -13.38
N ALA A 140 16.15 -13.63 -14.20
CA ALA A 140 17.51 -13.85 -14.67
C ALA A 140 18.55 -13.77 -13.53
N ALA A 141 18.34 -12.86 -12.57
CA ALA A 141 19.20 -12.73 -11.40
C ALA A 141 19.00 -13.86 -10.37
N GLY A 142 17.89 -14.56 -10.40
CA GLY A 142 17.51 -15.59 -9.42
C GLY A 142 17.32 -15.02 -7.99
N SER A 143 17.19 -13.69 -7.84
CA SER A 143 17.02 -13.02 -6.55
C SER A 143 16.45 -11.62 -6.71
N MET A 144 15.89 -11.07 -5.62
CA MET A 144 15.42 -9.68 -5.57
C MET A 144 16.56 -8.65 -5.51
N GLU A 145 17.82 -9.07 -5.38
CA GLU A 145 18.97 -8.17 -5.30
C GLU A 145 19.06 -7.21 -6.51
N ALA A 146 18.70 -7.70 -7.70
CA ALA A 146 18.67 -6.89 -8.92
C ALA A 146 17.72 -5.68 -8.84
N MET A 147 16.75 -5.71 -7.93
CA MET A 147 15.75 -4.64 -7.78
C MET A 147 16.01 -3.72 -6.59
N VAL A 148 16.95 -4.05 -5.69
CA VAL A 148 17.11 -3.35 -4.41
C VAL A 148 17.40 -1.87 -4.62
N GLU A 149 18.51 -1.52 -5.25
CA GLU A 149 18.92 -0.11 -5.36
C GLU A 149 18.00 0.70 -6.29
N SER A 150 17.51 0.10 -7.38
CA SER A 150 16.55 0.77 -8.26
C SER A 150 15.20 1.03 -7.58
N THR A 151 14.81 0.18 -6.62
CA THR A 151 13.61 0.37 -5.82
C THR A 151 13.82 1.43 -4.75
N VAL A 152 14.96 1.42 -4.05
CA VAL A 152 15.30 2.47 -3.07
C VAL A 152 15.31 3.85 -3.74
N ALA A 153 15.93 3.98 -4.92
CA ALA A 153 16.01 5.24 -5.69
C ALA A 153 14.62 5.76 -6.15
N ARG A 154 13.63 4.90 -6.26
CA ARG A 154 12.24 5.30 -6.56
C ARG A 154 11.42 5.58 -5.29
N PHE A 155 11.75 4.91 -4.20
CA PHE A 155 10.96 4.94 -2.97
C PHE A 155 11.33 6.08 -2.05
N LEU A 156 12.59 6.51 -2.09
CA LEU A 156 13.13 7.53 -1.20
C LEU A 156 13.85 8.62 -1.99
N THR A 157 13.76 9.84 -1.51
CA THR A 157 14.54 10.95 -2.05
C THR A 157 16.05 10.76 -1.80
N PRO A 158 16.94 11.30 -2.66
CA PRO A 158 18.37 11.27 -2.41
C PRO A 158 18.76 11.88 -1.05
N ALA A 159 18.04 12.90 -0.60
CA ALA A 159 18.25 13.54 0.71
C ALA A 159 17.97 12.55 1.86
N THR A 160 16.90 11.77 1.78
CA THR A 160 16.60 10.73 2.78
C THR A 160 17.65 9.62 2.76
N VAL A 161 18.06 9.15 1.57
CA VAL A 161 19.07 8.09 1.46
C VAL A 161 20.41 8.53 2.10
N ALA A 162 20.80 9.79 1.90
CA ALA A 162 22.04 10.33 2.46
C ALA A 162 21.93 10.70 3.95
N GLY A 163 20.81 11.32 4.35
CA GLY A 163 20.64 11.87 5.71
C GLY A 163 20.02 10.88 6.72
N ARG A 164 19.40 9.81 6.25
CA ARG A 164 18.68 8.80 7.06
C ARG A 164 18.95 7.39 6.54
N PRO A 165 20.23 6.93 6.55
CA PRO A 165 20.63 5.65 5.97
C PRO A 165 19.86 4.46 6.57
N GLU A 166 19.46 4.53 7.83
CA GLU A 166 18.65 3.50 8.50
C GLU A 166 17.29 3.27 7.84
N ARG A 167 16.68 4.32 7.24
CA ARG A 167 15.42 4.20 6.49
C ARG A 167 15.66 3.48 5.16
N ALA A 168 16.74 3.85 4.46
CA ALA A 168 17.13 3.20 3.20
C ALA A 168 17.47 1.72 3.43
N ASP A 169 18.18 1.40 4.52
CA ASP A 169 18.52 0.02 4.87
C ASP A 169 17.29 -0.82 5.22
N ALA A 170 16.31 -0.23 5.91
CA ALA A 170 15.05 -0.89 6.17
C ALA A 170 14.29 -1.21 4.86
N VAL A 171 14.27 -0.29 3.90
CA VAL A 171 13.69 -0.52 2.58
C VAL A 171 14.47 -1.60 1.82
N ARG A 172 15.81 -1.54 1.78
CA ARG A 172 16.66 -2.58 1.16
C ARG A 172 16.34 -3.95 1.72
N ALA A 173 16.23 -4.07 3.05
CA ALA A 173 15.92 -5.33 3.71
C ALA A 173 14.54 -5.88 3.31
N MET A 174 13.51 -5.03 3.22
CA MET A 174 12.16 -5.44 2.80
C MET A 174 12.16 -5.91 1.34
N VAL A 175 12.80 -5.16 0.44
CA VAL A 175 12.89 -5.53 -0.99
C VAL A 175 13.63 -6.85 -1.16
N ARG A 176 14.81 -6.99 -0.53
CA ARG A 176 15.64 -8.19 -0.58
C ARG A 176 14.90 -9.43 -0.04
N GLY A 177 14.11 -9.25 1.02
CA GLY A 177 13.34 -10.31 1.65
C GLY A 177 12.03 -10.67 0.96
N THR A 178 11.66 -9.97 -0.12
CA THR A 178 10.41 -10.26 -0.84
C THR A 178 10.56 -11.52 -1.70
N PRO A 179 9.66 -12.52 -1.60
CA PRO A 179 9.68 -13.68 -2.48
C PRO A 179 9.51 -13.28 -3.95
N MET A 180 10.43 -13.74 -4.82
CA MET A 180 10.40 -13.42 -6.27
C MET A 180 9.07 -13.79 -6.92
N ALA A 181 8.52 -14.96 -6.60
CA ALA A 181 7.25 -15.41 -7.16
C ALA A 181 6.09 -14.47 -6.79
N GLY A 182 6.06 -13.98 -5.54
CA GLY A 182 5.08 -12.98 -5.10
C GLY A 182 5.27 -11.63 -5.78
N TYR A 183 6.52 -11.16 -5.88
CA TYR A 183 6.86 -9.93 -6.60
C TYR A 183 6.40 -9.97 -8.06
N THR A 184 6.77 -11.03 -8.80
CA THR A 184 6.43 -11.14 -10.22
C THR A 184 4.93 -11.26 -10.45
N ALA A 185 4.22 -12.03 -9.63
CA ALA A 185 2.76 -12.13 -9.71
C ALA A 185 2.05 -10.79 -9.42
N CYS A 186 2.58 -10.00 -8.49
CA CYS A 186 2.07 -8.65 -8.22
C CYS A 186 2.41 -7.65 -9.35
N CYS A 187 3.59 -7.73 -9.97
CA CYS A 187 3.92 -6.94 -11.17
C CYS A 187 2.92 -7.19 -12.31
N GLN A 188 2.54 -8.46 -12.52
CA GLN A 188 1.53 -8.84 -13.50
C GLN A 188 0.13 -8.27 -13.17
N ALA A 189 -0.21 -8.17 -11.88
CA ALA A 189 -1.46 -7.54 -11.44
C ALA A 189 -1.45 -6.04 -11.70
N ILE A 190 -0.35 -5.35 -11.38
CA ILE A 190 -0.22 -3.89 -11.57
C ILE A 190 -0.26 -3.53 -13.05
N ALA A 191 0.38 -4.31 -13.92
CA ALA A 191 0.36 -4.13 -15.37
C ALA A 191 -1.06 -4.15 -15.98
N LYS A 192 -2.03 -4.73 -15.28
CA LYS A 192 -3.43 -4.85 -15.71
C LYS A 192 -4.37 -3.88 -14.99
N LEU A 193 -3.83 -3.04 -14.10
CA LEU A 193 -4.65 -2.10 -13.33
C LEU A 193 -5.32 -1.07 -14.25
N ASN A 194 -6.64 -0.97 -14.19
CA ASN A 194 -7.41 0.01 -14.95
C ASN A 194 -8.74 0.35 -14.24
N LEU A 195 -8.65 1.14 -13.18
CA LEU A 195 -9.80 1.55 -12.36
C LEU A 195 -10.23 3.01 -12.58
N THR A 196 -9.51 3.78 -13.42
CA THR A 196 -9.75 5.22 -13.58
C THR A 196 -11.20 5.53 -13.95
N HIS A 197 -11.79 4.74 -14.85
CA HIS A 197 -13.18 4.92 -15.30
C HIS A 197 -14.22 4.59 -14.22
N ARG A 198 -13.81 3.87 -13.15
CA ARG A 198 -14.67 3.46 -12.04
C ARG A 198 -14.52 4.32 -10.78
N LEU A 199 -13.58 5.28 -10.76
CA LEU A 199 -13.40 6.18 -9.62
C LEU A 199 -14.70 6.90 -9.18
N PRO A 200 -15.60 7.33 -10.11
CA PRO A 200 -16.86 7.96 -9.72
C PRO A 200 -17.83 7.07 -8.93
N GLU A 201 -17.61 5.74 -8.94
CA GLU A 201 -18.42 4.78 -8.16
C GLU A 201 -18.02 4.77 -6.67
N ILE A 202 -16.85 5.32 -6.31
CA ILE A 202 -16.37 5.36 -4.92
C ILE A 202 -17.04 6.53 -4.20
N SER A 203 -17.92 6.22 -3.26
CA SER A 203 -18.69 7.22 -2.49
C SER A 203 -18.25 7.34 -1.01
N ILE A 204 -17.23 6.59 -0.62
CA ILE A 204 -16.72 6.60 0.75
C ILE A 204 -15.87 7.87 0.96
N PRO A 205 -15.91 8.53 2.14
CA PRO A 205 -14.99 9.60 2.46
C PRO A 205 -13.54 9.20 2.14
N THR A 206 -12.91 9.92 1.22
CA THR A 206 -11.60 9.54 0.66
C THR A 206 -10.60 10.69 0.79
N MET A 207 -9.38 10.36 1.24
CA MET A 207 -8.21 11.23 1.16
C MET A 207 -7.18 10.62 0.21
N VAL A 208 -6.56 11.45 -0.61
CA VAL A 208 -5.41 11.10 -1.45
C VAL A 208 -4.18 11.80 -0.87
N VAL A 209 -3.12 11.05 -0.60
CA VAL A 209 -1.83 11.58 -0.11
C VAL A 209 -0.75 11.21 -1.10
N VAL A 210 0.17 12.11 -1.41
CA VAL A 210 1.27 11.83 -2.34
C VAL A 210 2.51 12.64 -1.97
N GLY A 211 3.69 12.01 -2.08
CA GLY A 211 4.96 12.72 -2.02
C GLY A 211 5.15 13.65 -3.24
N ALA A 212 5.63 14.87 -3.02
CA ALA A 212 5.84 15.84 -4.09
C ALA A 212 6.86 15.36 -5.13
N ASP A 213 7.80 14.53 -4.69
CA ASP A 213 8.91 14.03 -5.49
C ASP A 213 8.72 12.54 -5.89
N ASP A 214 7.49 11.98 -5.78
CA ASP A 214 7.22 10.59 -6.13
C ASP A 214 7.36 10.34 -7.65
N PRO A 215 8.39 9.59 -8.10
CA PRO A 215 8.59 9.28 -9.51
C PRO A 215 7.83 8.03 -9.97
N ALA A 216 7.28 7.26 -9.03
CA ALA A 216 6.62 5.98 -9.31
C ALA A 216 5.11 6.16 -9.52
N THR A 217 4.47 6.96 -8.66
CA THR A 217 3.05 7.33 -8.74
C THR A 217 2.92 8.83 -8.51
N THR A 218 3.06 9.58 -9.59
CA THR A 218 3.26 11.02 -9.59
C THR A 218 2.07 11.81 -9.00
N VAL A 219 2.33 13.06 -8.64
CA VAL A 219 1.30 14.02 -8.20
C VAL A 219 0.15 14.11 -9.22
N GLU A 220 0.42 13.99 -10.52
CA GLU A 220 -0.64 14.03 -11.54
C GLU A 220 -1.54 12.77 -11.51
N MET A 221 -0.97 11.61 -11.19
CA MET A 221 -1.77 10.40 -10.95
C MET A 221 -2.65 10.55 -9.70
N ALA A 222 -2.13 11.14 -8.63
CA ALA A 222 -2.90 11.47 -7.43
C ALA A 222 -4.02 12.47 -7.72
N ARG A 223 -3.76 13.51 -8.54
CA ARG A 223 -4.78 14.45 -9.02
C ARG A 223 -5.86 13.76 -9.85
N THR A 224 -5.49 12.76 -10.65
CA THR A 224 -6.45 11.97 -11.42
C THR A 224 -7.42 11.22 -10.50
N ILE A 225 -6.91 10.60 -9.43
CA ILE A 225 -7.75 9.94 -8.42
C ILE A 225 -8.65 10.97 -7.72
N HIS A 226 -8.05 12.07 -7.25
CA HIS A 226 -8.79 13.13 -6.55
C HIS A 226 -9.92 13.71 -7.40
N LYS A 227 -9.68 14.00 -8.68
CA LYS A 227 -10.71 14.49 -9.60
C LYS A 227 -11.79 13.45 -9.88
N GLY A 228 -11.43 12.16 -9.85
CA GLY A 228 -12.34 11.06 -10.14
C GLY A 228 -13.25 10.66 -8.97
N ILE A 229 -12.86 10.94 -7.72
CA ILE A 229 -13.64 10.60 -6.52
C ILE A 229 -14.23 11.89 -5.94
N ALA A 230 -15.54 12.04 -6.06
CA ALA A 230 -16.25 13.23 -5.59
C ALA A 230 -16.07 13.44 -4.07
N GLY A 231 -15.77 14.68 -3.68
CA GLY A 231 -15.60 15.05 -2.27
C GLY A 231 -14.31 14.54 -1.62
N SER A 232 -13.39 13.92 -2.37
CA SER A 232 -12.10 13.53 -1.82
C SER A 232 -11.23 14.73 -1.45
N GLU A 233 -10.28 14.52 -0.54
CA GLU A 233 -9.24 15.49 -0.17
C GLU A 233 -7.92 15.12 -0.84
N LEU A 234 -7.06 16.10 -1.17
CA LEU A 234 -5.71 15.86 -1.70
C LEU A 234 -4.67 16.56 -0.83
N VAL A 235 -3.68 15.78 -0.38
CA VAL A 235 -2.52 16.26 0.37
C VAL A 235 -1.24 15.91 -0.40
N ILE A 236 -0.38 16.92 -0.62
CA ILE A 236 0.93 16.74 -1.25
C ILE A 236 2.00 17.01 -0.20
N LEU A 237 2.76 15.98 0.16
CA LEU A 237 3.83 16.05 1.16
C LEU A 237 5.13 16.49 0.50
N LYS A 238 5.68 17.61 0.94
CA LYS A 238 6.96 18.12 0.45
C LYS A 238 8.11 17.23 0.89
N ASP A 239 9.21 17.23 0.13
CA ASP A 239 10.45 16.51 0.43
C ASP A 239 10.20 15.02 0.71
N ALA A 240 9.32 14.41 -0.09
CA ALA A 240 8.97 13.00 -0.01
C ALA A 240 8.76 12.42 -1.41
N ALA A 241 9.32 11.22 -1.61
CA ALA A 241 9.09 10.37 -2.78
C ALA A 241 7.97 9.35 -2.48
N HIS A 242 8.10 8.12 -2.98
CA HIS A 242 7.07 7.10 -2.98
C HIS A 242 6.71 6.50 -1.60
N LEU A 243 7.62 6.50 -0.64
CA LEU A 243 7.30 6.11 0.74
C LEU A 243 7.17 7.37 1.61
N SER A 244 6.23 8.23 1.25
CA SER A 244 6.02 9.52 1.91
C SER A 244 5.76 9.38 3.41
N ASN A 245 5.15 8.28 3.83
CA ASN A 245 4.94 7.92 5.24
C ASN A 245 6.24 7.67 6.01
N LEU A 246 7.30 7.18 5.34
CA LEU A 246 8.62 6.99 5.96
C LEU A 246 9.48 8.26 5.91
N GLU A 247 9.34 9.06 4.86
CA GLU A 247 10.15 10.25 4.68
C GLU A 247 9.66 11.43 5.52
N GLN A 248 8.34 11.60 5.62
CA GLN A 248 7.69 12.69 6.37
C GLN A 248 6.66 12.13 7.38
N PRO A 249 7.08 11.30 8.36
CA PRO A 249 6.14 10.58 9.21
C PRO A 249 5.25 11.49 10.05
N GLU A 250 5.75 12.63 10.53
CA GLU A 250 4.98 13.57 11.33
C GLU A 250 3.87 14.21 10.50
N ALA A 251 4.22 14.78 9.33
CA ALA A 251 3.25 15.42 8.43
C ALA A 251 2.23 14.42 7.87
N PHE A 252 2.68 13.20 7.55
CA PHE A 252 1.81 12.11 7.15
C PHE A 252 0.80 11.75 8.24
N ASN A 253 1.30 11.56 9.49
CA ASN A 253 0.45 11.21 10.62
C ASN A 253 -0.57 12.33 10.94
N GLU A 254 -0.14 13.58 10.92
CA GLU A 254 -1.03 14.73 11.16
C GLU A 254 -2.16 14.78 10.12
N ALA A 255 -1.83 14.69 8.84
CA ALA A 255 -2.81 14.73 7.77
C ALA A 255 -3.81 13.57 7.86
N VAL A 256 -3.30 12.34 8.00
CA VAL A 256 -4.16 11.14 7.99
C VAL A 256 -5.01 11.07 9.26
N LEU A 257 -4.41 11.23 10.45
CA LEU A 257 -5.17 11.20 11.70
C LEU A 257 -6.21 12.32 11.77
N GLY A 258 -5.88 13.52 11.28
CA GLY A 258 -6.81 14.62 11.18
C GLY A 258 -8.01 14.32 10.27
N PHE A 259 -7.79 13.59 9.18
CA PHE A 259 -8.86 13.12 8.30
C PHE A 259 -9.72 12.04 8.97
N LEU A 260 -9.10 11.01 9.55
CA LEU A 260 -9.83 9.91 10.21
C LEU A 260 -10.72 10.42 11.35
N ALA A 261 -10.25 11.41 12.12
CA ALA A 261 -10.99 11.96 13.25
C ALA A 261 -12.25 12.76 12.87
N ARG A 262 -12.40 13.15 11.59
CA ARG A 262 -13.59 13.85 11.08
C ARG A 262 -14.67 12.92 10.53
N HIS A 263 -14.37 11.65 10.41
CA HIS A 263 -15.22 10.64 9.79
C HIS A 263 -15.34 9.38 10.66
#